data_4655722044437c0c2369118816ef78c2
#
_entry.id   4655722044437c0c2369118816ef78c2
#
_cell.length_a   1.000
_cell.length_b   1.000
_cell.length_c   1.000
_cell.angle_alpha   90.00
_cell.angle_beta   90.00
_cell.angle_gamma   90.00
#
_symmetry.space_group_name_H-M   'P 1'
#
loop_
_entity.id
_entity.type
_entity.pdbx_description
1 polymer ?
#
loop_
_entity_poly.entity_id
_entity_poly.type
_entity_poly.pdbx_seq_one_letter_code
_entity_poly.pdbx_strand_id
1 'polypeptide(L)'
;MEIKRGDIWYVSKDNYTGCEQAAGRPAIIVSNEKNNACAETVEVVYLTTQPKKDLPTHVLIRSSERESTALCEQITTVSVDRLLGYKGHLTSAEMTNVEVAMLISLELEVGKPVEKIVEVTKEVPVIRDVKVSTPVANPNAAAE
;
A
#
# COMPACT_ATOMS: atom_id res chain seq x y z
N MET A 1 -4.09 -16.63 -10.19
CA MET A 1 -3.90 -15.25 -10.61
C MET A 1 -2.76 -14.67 -9.83
N GLU A 2 -1.80 -14.11 -10.50
CA GLU A 2 -0.64 -13.58 -9.84
C GLU A 2 -0.75 -12.07 -9.73
N ILE A 3 -0.65 -11.55 -8.53
CA ILE A 3 -0.79 -10.14 -8.27
C ILE A 3 0.55 -9.60 -7.84
N LYS A 4 1.04 -8.56 -8.51
CA LYS A 4 2.33 -7.99 -8.19
C LYS A 4 2.21 -6.53 -7.81
N ARG A 5 3.11 -6.08 -6.95
CA ARG A 5 3.14 -4.70 -6.55
C ARG A 5 3.41 -3.84 -7.78
N GLY A 6 2.66 -2.80 -7.95
CA GLY A 6 2.75 -1.94 -9.13
C GLY A 6 1.79 -2.32 -10.24
N ASP A 7 1.10 -3.45 -10.12
CA ASP A 7 0.09 -3.82 -11.10
C ASP A 7 -1.10 -2.89 -11.00
N ILE A 8 -1.79 -2.70 -12.12
CA ILE A 8 -3.03 -1.96 -12.16
C ILE A 8 -4.13 -2.99 -12.42
N TRP A 9 -5.10 -3.05 -11.52
CA TRP A 9 -6.21 -3.97 -11.64
C TRP A 9 -7.52 -3.22 -11.54
N TYR A 10 -8.55 -3.71 -12.22
CA TYR A 10 -9.88 -3.13 -12.09
C TYR A 10 -10.50 -3.73 -10.84
N VAL A 11 -10.98 -2.87 -9.95
CA VAL A 11 -11.53 -3.30 -8.66
C VAL A 11 -13.02 -3.02 -8.64
N SER A 12 -13.82 -4.03 -8.31
CA SER A 12 -15.26 -3.88 -8.30
C SER A 12 -15.72 -3.12 -7.07
N LYS A 13 -16.95 -2.63 -7.14
CA LYS A 13 -17.52 -1.96 -6.00
C LYS A 13 -17.85 -2.94 -4.92
N ASP A 14 -17.82 -2.44 -3.71
CA ASP A 14 -18.13 -3.26 -2.59
C ASP A 14 -19.50 -3.84 -2.65
N ASN A 15 -20.48 -3.12 -2.77
CA ASN A 15 -21.83 -3.61 -2.67
C ASN A 15 -22.43 -4.03 -3.98
N TYR A 16 -21.64 -4.64 -4.80
CA TYR A 16 -22.10 -5.08 -6.07
C TYR A 16 -23.07 -6.23 -5.88
N THR A 17 -24.23 -6.16 -6.47
CA THR A 17 -25.18 -7.23 -6.38
C THR A 17 -25.81 -7.47 -7.71
N GLY A 18 -25.96 -8.65 -8.03
CA GLY A 18 -26.71 -9.05 -9.20
C GLY A 18 -26.19 -8.54 -10.48
N CYS A 19 -27.06 -8.19 -11.34
CA CYS A 19 -26.66 -7.79 -12.62
C CYS A 19 -26.29 -6.34 -12.71
N GLU A 20 -26.15 -5.65 -11.60
CA GLU A 20 -25.72 -4.35 -11.68
C GLU A 20 -24.33 -4.32 -12.13
N GLN A 21 -24.02 -3.40 -12.97
CA GLN A 21 -22.73 -3.30 -13.44
C GLN A 21 -21.85 -2.89 -12.31
N ALA A 22 -20.89 -3.60 -12.04
CA ALA A 22 -20.00 -3.27 -10.98
C ALA A 22 -19.31 -2.00 -11.34
N ALA A 23 -19.67 -0.95 -10.74
CA ALA A 23 -19.09 0.30 -11.06
C ALA A 23 -17.78 0.40 -10.36
N GLY A 24 -16.85 -0.34 -10.70
CA GLY A 24 -15.56 -0.27 -10.07
C GLY A 24 -14.66 0.72 -10.76
N ARG A 25 -13.38 0.67 -10.45
CA ARG A 25 -12.40 1.50 -11.13
C ARG A 25 -11.00 0.92 -10.99
N PRO A 26 -10.08 1.36 -11.80
CA PRO A 26 -8.73 0.83 -11.74
C PRO A 26 -8.02 1.28 -10.47
N ALA A 27 -7.13 0.46 -10.00
CA ALA A 27 -6.34 0.75 -8.81
C ALA A 27 -4.97 0.13 -8.94
N ILE A 28 -4.00 0.71 -8.25
CA ILE A 28 -2.64 0.23 -8.25
C ILE A 28 -2.43 -0.61 -7.03
N ILE A 29 -1.83 -1.79 -7.18
CA ILE A 29 -1.50 -2.65 -6.04
C ILE A 29 -0.26 -2.06 -5.39
N VAL A 30 -0.35 -1.67 -4.13
CA VAL A 30 0.77 -1.07 -3.42
C VAL A 30 1.28 -1.92 -2.26
N SER A 31 0.58 -2.99 -1.91
CA SER A 31 1.04 -3.90 -0.86
C SER A 31 2.26 -4.67 -1.32
N ASN A 32 3.04 -5.18 -0.38
CA ASN A 32 4.30 -5.84 -0.68
C ASN A 32 4.09 -7.21 -1.31
N GLU A 33 5.12 -7.69 -1.98
CA GLU A 33 5.01 -8.92 -2.75
C GLU A 33 4.68 -10.15 -1.89
N LYS A 34 5.19 -10.20 -0.68
CA LYS A 34 4.93 -11.34 0.16
C LYS A 34 3.45 -11.37 0.52
N ASN A 35 2.89 -10.23 0.86
CA ASN A 35 1.47 -10.14 1.15
C ASN A 35 0.67 -10.52 -0.09
N ASN A 36 1.05 -10.00 -1.24
CA ASN A 36 0.29 -10.23 -2.47
C ASN A 36 0.28 -11.72 -2.86
N ALA A 37 1.30 -12.45 -2.47
CA ALA A 37 1.38 -13.86 -2.81
C ALA A 37 0.56 -14.74 -1.88
N CYS A 38 0.32 -14.29 -0.66
CA CYS A 38 -0.28 -15.15 0.36
C CYS A 38 -1.59 -14.69 0.96
N ALA A 39 -1.83 -13.41 1.01
CA ALA A 39 -2.98 -12.91 1.75
C ALA A 39 -4.23 -12.86 0.89
N GLU A 40 -5.36 -12.75 1.56
CA GLU A 40 -6.63 -12.65 0.87
C GLU A 40 -7.01 -11.22 0.59
N THR A 41 -6.20 -10.27 1.04
CA THR A 41 -6.45 -8.85 0.79
C THR A 41 -5.19 -8.20 0.28
N VAL A 42 -5.35 -7.10 -0.43
CA VAL A 42 -4.24 -6.30 -0.91
C VAL A 42 -4.54 -4.84 -0.64
N GLU A 43 -3.49 -4.01 -0.59
CA GLU A 43 -3.71 -2.58 -0.46
C GLU A 43 -3.61 -1.94 -1.81
N VAL A 44 -4.50 -1.02 -2.10
CA VAL A 44 -4.55 -0.39 -3.41
C VAL A 44 -4.68 1.12 -3.30
N VAL A 45 -4.28 1.81 -4.36
CA VAL A 45 -4.48 3.23 -4.51
C VAL A 45 -5.32 3.39 -5.76
N TYR A 46 -6.47 4.04 -5.64
CA TYR A 46 -7.37 4.17 -6.78
C TYR A 46 -6.91 5.20 -7.80
N LEU A 47 -7.26 4.96 -9.04
CA LEU A 47 -6.98 5.86 -10.13
C LEU A 47 -8.28 6.52 -10.58
N THR A 48 -8.19 7.76 -11.05
CA THR A 48 -9.36 8.43 -11.60
C THR A 48 -8.96 9.13 -12.88
N THR A 49 -9.85 9.15 -13.86
CA THR A 49 -9.63 9.92 -15.07
C THR A 49 -10.20 11.31 -14.97
N GLN A 50 -10.88 11.62 -13.86
CA GLN A 50 -11.43 12.95 -13.70
C GLN A 50 -10.36 13.94 -13.34
N PRO A 51 -10.42 15.16 -13.82
CA PRO A 51 -9.42 16.17 -13.48
C PRO A 51 -9.39 16.40 -11.99
N LYS A 52 -8.20 16.48 -11.43
CA LYS A 52 -8.04 16.70 -10.01
C LYS A 52 -7.03 17.80 -9.76
N LYS A 53 -7.09 18.39 -8.56
CA LYS A 53 -6.14 19.40 -8.19
C LYS A 53 -4.76 18.81 -8.13
N ASP A 54 -3.78 19.64 -8.32
CA ASP A 54 -2.40 19.20 -8.24
C ASP A 54 -1.99 19.20 -6.77
N LEU A 55 -2.08 18.06 -6.15
CA LEU A 55 -1.71 17.89 -4.75
C LEU A 55 -0.48 16.99 -4.65
N PRO A 56 0.30 17.12 -3.57
CA PRO A 56 1.50 16.27 -3.41
C PRO A 56 1.17 14.78 -3.38
N THR A 57 -0.08 14.43 -3.04
CA THR A 57 -0.49 13.03 -2.98
C THR A 57 -1.13 12.56 -4.29
N HIS A 58 -1.17 13.40 -5.31
CA HIS A 58 -1.71 13.02 -6.61
C HIS A 58 -0.57 12.76 -7.59
N VAL A 59 -0.63 11.65 -8.29
CA VAL A 59 0.44 11.27 -9.22
C VAL A 59 -0.16 10.95 -10.57
N LEU A 60 0.42 11.49 -11.62
CA LEU A 60 -0.04 11.24 -12.97
C LEU A 60 0.44 9.86 -13.41
N ILE A 61 -0.47 9.04 -13.90
CA ILE A 61 -0.16 7.70 -14.35
C ILE A 61 -0.56 7.58 -15.83
N ARG A 62 0.38 7.22 -16.65
CA ARG A 62 0.14 7.03 -18.08
C ARG A 62 0.14 5.57 -18.49
N SER A 63 0.52 4.68 -17.60
CA SER A 63 0.58 3.26 -17.90
C SER A 63 -0.77 2.56 -17.81
N SER A 64 -1.79 3.27 -17.39
CA SER A 64 -3.14 2.74 -17.36
C SER A 64 -3.73 2.86 -18.77
N GLU A 65 -4.88 2.24 -19.00
CA GLU A 65 -5.54 2.33 -20.30
C GLU A 65 -5.79 3.76 -20.70
N ARG A 66 -6.07 4.61 -19.75
CA ARG A 66 -6.29 6.03 -19.99
C ARG A 66 -5.45 6.78 -18.99
N GLU A 67 -4.94 7.94 -19.39
CA GLU A 67 -4.17 8.77 -18.48
C GLU A 67 -5.00 9.05 -17.26
N SER A 68 -4.46 8.81 -16.11
CA SER A 68 -5.22 8.86 -14.86
C SER A 68 -4.40 9.51 -13.77
N THR A 69 -5.06 9.86 -12.68
CA THR A 69 -4.40 10.40 -11.50
C THR A 69 -4.55 9.38 -10.37
N ALA A 70 -3.44 9.04 -9.75
CA ALA A 70 -3.46 8.14 -8.59
C ALA A 70 -3.73 9.01 -7.36
N LEU A 71 -4.72 8.60 -6.57
CA LEU A 71 -5.13 9.34 -5.40
C LEU A 71 -4.49 8.71 -4.17
N CYS A 72 -3.25 9.08 -3.90
CA CYS A 72 -2.47 8.39 -2.87
C CYS A 72 -2.89 8.75 -1.45
N GLU A 73 -3.83 9.64 -1.29
CA GLU A 73 -4.43 9.86 0.02
C GLU A 73 -5.56 8.86 0.28
N GLN A 74 -5.90 8.02 -0.70
CA GLN A 74 -6.97 7.05 -0.54
C GLN A 74 -6.44 5.63 -0.64
N ILE A 75 -5.56 5.27 0.27
CA ILE A 75 -5.03 3.92 0.31
C ILE A 75 -6.09 3.04 0.96
N THR A 76 -6.48 1.98 0.28
CA THR A 76 -7.61 1.16 0.71
C THR A 76 -7.24 -0.32 0.68
N THR A 77 -7.78 -1.09 1.60
CA THR A 77 -7.60 -2.54 1.61
C THR A 77 -8.80 -3.17 0.93
N VAL A 78 -8.56 -4.03 -0.03
CA VAL A 78 -9.64 -4.71 -0.74
C VAL A 78 -9.38 -6.21 -0.77
N SER A 79 -10.45 -6.98 -0.83
CA SER A 79 -10.33 -8.42 -0.99
C SER A 79 -9.83 -8.74 -2.38
N VAL A 80 -9.00 -9.74 -2.49
CA VAL A 80 -8.47 -10.20 -3.78
C VAL A 80 -9.64 -10.56 -4.71
N ASP A 81 -10.75 -11.02 -4.14
CA ASP A 81 -11.91 -11.40 -4.95
C ASP A 81 -12.51 -10.21 -5.69
N ARG A 82 -12.19 -9.00 -5.29
CA ARG A 82 -12.73 -7.82 -5.97
C ARG A 82 -11.87 -7.40 -7.16
N LEU A 83 -10.74 -8.05 -7.38
CA LEU A 83 -9.88 -7.73 -8.52
C LEU A 83 -10.42 -8.46 -9.74
N LEU A 84 -10.97 -7.70 -10.67
CA LEU A 84 -11.66 -8.29 -11.78
C LEU A 84 -10.83 -8.47 -13.05
N GLY A 85 -9.86 -7.62 -13.26
CA GLY A 85 -9.05 -7.77 -14.47
C GLY A 85 -7.77 -6.97 -14.42
N TYR A 86 -6.72 -7.51 -14.95
CA TYR A 86 -5.41 -6.87 -15.00
C TYR A 86 -5.44 -5.79 -16.07
N LYS A 87 -4.95 -4.61 -15.76
CA LYS A 87 -4.99 -3.49 -16.68
C LYS A 87 -3.63 -2.92 -17.03
N GLY A 88 -2.59 -3.38 -16.42
CA GLY A 88 -1.25 -2.91 -16.74
C GLY A 88 -0.34 -2.87 -15.54
N HIS A 89 0.80 -2.25 -15.70
CA HIS A 89 1.79 -2.21 -14.65
C HIS A 89 2.51 -0.86 -14.71
N LEU A 90 2.80 -0.27 -13.59
CA LEU A 90 3.46 1.03 -13.55
C LEU A 90 4.90 0.93 -14.02
N THR A 91 5.41 2.01 -14.58
CA THR A 91 6.84 2.11 -14.84
C THR A 91 7.54 2.34 -13.51
N SER A 92 8.86 2.16 -13.48
CA SER A 92 9.64 2.41 -12.27
C SER A 92 9.48 3.83 -11.79
N ALA A 93 9.47 4.78 -12.71
CA ALA A 93 9.33 6.19 -12.36
C ALA A 93 7.98 6.47 -11.75
N GLU A 94 6.93 5.88 -12.32
CA GLU A 94 5.60 6.06 -11.77
C GLU A 94 5.49 5.46 -10.38
N MET A 95 6.09 4.28 -10.20
CA MET A 95 6.05 3.63 -8.90
C MET A 95 6.78 4.46 -7.86
N THR A 96 7.93 5.03 -8.22
CA THR A 96 8.67 5.89 -7.30
C THR A 96 7.83 7.09 -6.90
N ASN A 97 7.13 7.69 -7.85
CA ASN A 97 6.30 8.85 -7.55
C ASN A 97 5.13 8.47 -6.63
N VAL A 98 4.55 7.29 -6.83
CA VAL A 98 3.48 6.81 -5.98
C VAL A 98 4.02 6.56 -4.57
N GLU A 99 5.22 6.01 -4.46
CA GLU A 99 5.82 5.76 -3.15
C GLU A 99 6.07 7.07 -2.41
N VAL A 100 6.58 8.08 -3.09
CA VAL A 100 6.80 9.37 -2.46
C VAL A 100 5.47 9.98 -2.01
N ALA A 101 4.46 9.88 -2.86
CA ALA A 101 3.16 10.41 -2.53
C ALA A 101 2.54 9.69 -1.32
N MET A 102 2.78 8.38 -1.20
CA MET A 102 2.29 7.62 -0.06
C MET A 102 3.06 8.00 1.21
N LEU A 103 4.37 8.25 1.11
CA LEU A 103 5.13 8.69 2.26
C LEU A 103 4.57 10.03 2.76
N ILE A 104 4.21 10.91 1.86
CA ILE A 104 3.63 12.19 2.21
C ILE A 104 2.25 11.98 2.85
N SER A 105 1.43 11.16 2.22
CA SER A 105 0.08 10.92 2.69
C SER A 105 0.06 10.33 4.09
N LEU A 106 0.98 9.44 4.38
CA LEU A 106 1.04 8.77 5.67
C LEU A 106 2.00 9.45 6.64
N GLU A 107 2.63 10.53 6.18
CA GLU A 107 3.58 11.28 7.00
C GLU A 107 4.71 10.41 7.52
N LEU A 108 5.26 9.57 6.68
CA LEU A 108 6.36 8.70 7.07
C LEU A 108 7.67 9.41 6.79
N GLU A 109 8.62 9.23 7.68
CA GLU A 109 9.92 9.89 7.54
C GLU A 109 10.90 9.02 6.80
N VAL A 110 11.57 9.61 5.83
CA VAL A 110 12.57 8.89 5.07
C VAL A 110 13.84 8.90 5.89
N GLY A 111 14.56 7.81 5.90
CA GLY A 111 15.81 7.73 6.62
C GLY A 111 15.74 7.22 8.03
N LYS A 112 14.54 6.89 8.50
CA LYS A 112 14.43 6.30 9.81
C LYS A 112 14.99 4.90 9.78
N PRO A 113 15.46 4.41 10.91
CA PRO A 113 15.95 3.03 10.97
C PRO A 113 14.81 2.10 10.61
N VAL A 114 15.12 1.09 9.87
CA VAL A 114 14.10 0.15 9.45
C VAL A 114 13.80 -0.92 10.46
N GLU A 115 14.55 -1.01 11.52
CA GLU A 115 14.32 -2.04 12.50
C GLU A 115 13.26 -1.63 13.47
N LYS A 116 12.36 -2.54 13.79
CA LYS A 116 11.33 -2.25 14.74
C LYS A 116 11.93 -2.27 16.13
N ILE A 117 11.41 -1.42 16.98
CA ILE A 117 11.83 -1.42 18.36
C ILE A 117 10.87 -2.25 19.14
N VAL A 118 11.36 -3.25 19.81
CA VAL A 118 10.53 -4.12 20.60
C VAL A 118 10.72 -3.77 22.05
N GLU A 119 9.62 -3.37 22.73
CA GLU A 119 9.68 -3.07 24.11
C GLU A 119 9.29 -4.24 24.92
N VAL A 120 10.06 -4.59 25.90
CA VAL A 120 9.80 -5.73 26.71
C VAL A 120 9.19 -5.26 28.00
N THR A 121 8.03 -5.76 28.28
CA THR A 121 7.38 -5.32 29.49
C THR A 121 8.02 -6.03 30.60
N LYS A 122 8.10 -5.41 31.67
CA LYS A 122 8.74 -6.00 32.74
C LYS A 122 8.20 -7.18 33.24
N GLU A 123 7.04 -7.36 33.25
CA GLU A 123 6.51 -8.51 33.88
C GLU A 123 6.74 -9.63 32.98
N VAL A 124 7.05 -9.44 31.84
CA VAL A 124 7.20 -10.49 30.95
C VAL A 124 8.58 -10.87 30.85
N PRO A 125 8.85 -11.94 31.01
CA PRO A 125 10.14 -12.40 30.99
C PRO A 125 10.55 -12.33 29.62
N VAL A 126 10.86 -11.75 29.18
CA VAL A 126 11.23 -11.72 28.03
C VAL A 126 11.67 -12.32 27.10
N ILE A 127 11.67 -12.11 26.32
CA ILE A 127 11.87 -12.53 25.17
C ILE A 127 13.00 -11.99 24.67
N ARG A 128 13.92 -12.03 25.01
CA ARG A 128 14.96 -11.46 24.61
C ARG A 128 15.44 -11.72 23.34
N ASP A 129 15.29 -12.65 22.81
CA ASP A 129 15.86 -12.91 21.62
C ASP A 129 15.34 -12.20 20.54
N VAL A 130 14.55 -11.52 20.65
CA VAL A 130 14.05 -10.86 19.61
C VAL A 130 15.03 -9.85 19.36
N LYS A 131 15.88 -10.05 18.63
CA LYS A 131 16.80 -9.23 18.41
C LYS A 131 16.48 -8.24 17.56
N VAL A 132 16.18 -7.36 17.81
CA VAL A 132 15.85 -6.37 17.06
C VAL A 132 16.83 -5.44 17.18
N SER A 133 17.60 -5.53 17.26
CA SER A 133 18.59 -4.62 17.35
C SER A 133 18.46 -3.52 18.03
N THR A 134 18.36 -3.42 18.55
CA THR A 134 18.39 -2.74 19.11
C THR A 134 18.58 -2.07 19.52
N PRO A 135 18.68 -1.57 20.11
CA PRO A 135 18.69 -1.07 20.66
C PRO A 135 18.32 -0.54 21.05
N VAL A 136 18.04 -0.31 21.71
CA VAL A 136 17.46 0.03 22.00
C VAL A 136 17.28 0.32 22.55
N ALA A 137 17.54 0.62 23.10
CA ALA A 137 17.33 0.71 23.64
C ALA A 137 16.86 0.93 24.17
N ASN A 138 16.57 1.00 24.91
CA ASN A 138 15.97 1.07 25.41
C ASN A 138 15.99 1.28 26.20
N PRO A 139 15.95 1.75 26.97
CA PRO A 139 15.88 1.69 27.74
C PRO A 139 15.37 1.73 28.27
N ASN A 140 15.11 1.63 28.53
CA ASN A 140 14.58 1.31 28.59
C ASN A 140 14.52 0.78 28.31
N ALA A 141 14.86 0.65 28.53
CA ALA A 141 14.81 -0.11 28.01
C ALA A 141 15.10 -0.53 28.12
N ALA A 142 15.36 -0.57 28.79
CA ALA A 142 15.57 -1.20 28.66
C ALA A 142 15.66 -1.57 28.66
N ALA A 143 15.86 -1.57 29.13
CA ALA A 143 15.84 -1.99 28.74
C ALA A 143 15.82 -2.31 28.55
N GLU A 144 15.99 -2.27 28.81
CA GLU A 144 15.90 -2.69 28.35
C GLU A 144 16.03 -2.91 27.95
#